data_154c3c9d8a2cafc60e7136c064d51087
#
_entry.id   154c3c9d8a2cafc60e7136c064d51087
#
_cell.length_a   1.000
_cell.length_b   1.000
_cell.length_c   1.000
_cell.angle_alpha   90.00
_cell.angle_beta   90.00
_cell.angle_gamma   90.00
#
_symmetry.space_group_name_H-M   'P 1'
#
loop_
_entity.id
_entity.type
_entity.pdbx_description
1 polymer ?
#
loop_
_entity_poly.entity_id
_entity_poly.type
_entity_poly.pdbx_seq_one_letter_code
_entity_poly.pdbx_strand_id
1 'polypeptide(L)'
;MKSFSKKILASSVGLLMMGGGCLQLAFAEEVSVLPALKSEAQSQQGYADGKLAKAADLGALGNKSTIDTPFTVSTYTEQLIRDQQASTVGEVLENDASIRATTNSGHLNENIQIRGFSVGFEDYNMNGLYGMAPTGRIPTDIIDSVTVLKGPNALVAGMAPAGSVGGVVMAQTKRANQDLTRASASYEDDGYYKSGFDVARRLGDNKEFGMRVGGSYGQGEHIIDGMDDTNSTGVVALDYTTDKLKLNFDAYAVRDKRDNGSPAMVGFIPCTPKLKASQCTTPYKLMDAPSGDSNFFPNIHGEQ
;
A
#
# COMPACT_ATOMS: atom_id res chain seq x y z
N MET A 1 -2.69 -41.79 -11.38
CA MET A 1 -1.78 -41.67 -12.35
C MET A 1 -2.38 -41.31 -13.72
N LYS A 2 -2.94 -40.17 -13.89
CA LYS A 2 -3.39 -39.67 -15.20
C LYS A 2 -2.99 -38.18 -15.25
N SER A 3 -2.05 -37.93 -16.17
CA SER A 3 -1.65 -36.62 -16.65
C SER A 3 -2.88 -35.82 -17.07
N PHE A 4 -3.22 -34.77 -16.35
CA PHE A 4 -4.25 -33.82 -16.80
C PHE A 4 -3.57 -32.65 -17.51
N SER A 5 -3.82 -32.62 -18.68
CA SER A 5 -3.48 -31.93 -19.89
C SER A 5 -3.35 -30.41 -19.77
N LYS A 6 -2.18 -29.90 -20.11
CA LYS A 6 -1.83 -28.49 -20.38
C LYS A 6 -2.50 -27.88 -21.64
N LYS A 7 -3.59 -28.46 -22.13
CA LYS A 7 -4.19 -28.06 -23.42
C LYS A 7 -5.40 -27.13 -23.33
N ILE A 8 -5.89 -26.78 -22.12
CA ILE A 8 -7.12 -25.99 -21.99
C ILE A 8 -6.85 -24.50 -21.88
N LEU A 9 -5.63 -24.07 -21.51
CA LEU A 9 -5.32 -22.63 -21.40
C LEU A 9 -4.91 -21.97 -22.73
N ALA A 10 -4.57 -22.74 -23.75
CA ALA A 10 -4.18 -22.18 -25.06
C ALA A 10 -5.35 -21.86 -25.98
N SER A 11 -6.56 -22.35 -25.67
CA SER A 11 -7.73 -22.21 -26.56
C SER A 11 -8.58 -20.96 -26.30
N SER A 12 -8.43 -20.32 -25.14
CA SER A 12 -9.24 -19.13 -24.77
C SER A 12 -8.61 -17.79 -25.15
N VAL A 13 -7.32 -17.75 -25.43
CA VAL A 13 -6.63 -16.53 -25.88
C VAL A 13 -6.71 -16.35 -27.41
N GLY A 14 -6.91 -17.43 -28.15
CA GLY A 14 -7.00 -17.40 -29.62
C GLY A 14 -8.31 -16.85 -30.20
N LEU A 15 -9.37 -16.72 -29.41
CA LEU A 15 -10.69 -16.30 -29.89
C LEU A 15 -10.95 -14.80 -29.80
N LEU A 16 -10.06 -14.03 -29.20
CA LEU A 16 -10.19 -12.57 -29.09
C LEU A 16 -9.47 -11.79 -30.21
N MET A 17 -8.75 -12.45 -31.08
CA MET A 17 -7.95 -11.81 -32.14
C MET A 17 -8.54 -11.92 -33.57
N MET A 18 -9.71 -12.53 -33.75
CA MET A 18 -10.31 -12.72 -35.11
C MET A 18 -11.67 -12.00 -35.30
N GLY A 19 -11.96 -10.97 -34.52
CA GLY A 19 -13.07 -10.06 -34.81
C GLY A 19 -12.52 -8.75 -35.36
N GLY A 20 -12.19 -8.72 -36.67
CA GLY A 20 -11.85 -7.49 -37.39
C GLY A 20 -13.06 -6.53 -37.42
N GLY A 21 -13.24 -5.75 -36.40
CA GLY A 21 -14.08 -4.57 -36.36
C GLY A 21 -13.20 -3.38 -36.12
N CYS A 22 -13.14 -2.46 -37.08
CA CYS A 22 -12.50 -1.15 -36.95
C CYS A 22 -12.84 -0.52 -35.61
N LEU A 23 -11.87 -0.44 -34.67
CA LEU A 23 -11.90 0.51 -33.58
C LEU A 23 -11.72 1.89 -34.23
N GLN A 24 -12.84 2.54 -34.57
CA GLN A 24 -12.85 3.97 -34.75
C GLN A 24 -12.50 4.59 -33.39
N LEU A 25 -11.31 5.15 -33.29
CA LEU A 25 -10.96 6.07 -32.24
C LEU A 25 -11.89 7.27 -32.40
N ALA A 26 -13.00 7.28 -31.66
CA ALA A 26 -13.78 8.47 -31.47
C ALA A 26 -12.92 9.46 -30.66
N PHE A 27 -12.36 10.43 -31.34
CA PHE A 27 -11.84 11.62 -30.67
C PHE A 27 -13.00 12.28 -29.94
N ALA A 28 -12.89 12.39 -28.65
CA ALA A 28 -13.90 12.99 -27.81
C ALA A 28 -14.06 14.46 -28.20
N GLU A 29 -15.24 14.77 -28.64
CA GLU A 29 -15.78 16.10 -28.81
C GLU A 29 -15.83 16.81 -27.45
N GLU A 30 -15.64 18.12 -27.44
CA GLU A 30 -15.53 19.02 -26.29
C GLU A 30 -16.38 18.62 -25.09
N VAL A 31 -15.70 18.38 -23.98
CA VAL A 31 -16.33 18.18 -22.67
C VAL A 31 -16.93 19.52 -22.24
N SER A 32 -18.25 19.64 -22.36
CA SER A 32 -18.97 20.72 -21.71
C SER A 32 -18.76 20.64 -20.20
N VAL A 33 -18.09 21.64 -19.64
CA VAL A 33 -17.86 21.77 -18.20
C VAL A 33 -19.22 21.93 -17.52
N LEU A 34 -19.70 20.86 -16.91
CA LEU A 34 -20.86 20.91 -16.02
C LEU A 34 -20.51 21.74 -14.78
N PRO A 35 -21.47 22.53 -14.24
CA PRO A 35 -21.21 23.36 -13.07
C PRO A 35 -20.81 22.47 -11.90
N ALA A 36 -19.70 22.86 -11.26
CA ALA A 36 -19.00 22.13 -10.24
C ALA A 36 -19.95 21.61 -9.15
N LEU A 37 -20.09 20.30 -9.08
CA LEU A 37 -20.23 19.63 -7.80
C LEU A 37 -18.98 20.02 -6.99
N LYS A 38 -19.16 20.92 -6.02
CA LYS A 38 -18.17 21.21 -4.99
C LYS A 38 -18.09 19.99 -4.08
N SER A 39 -17.58 18.92 -4.60
CA SER A 39 -17.19 17.74 -3.88
C SER A 39 -15.67 17.76 -3.74
N GLU A 40 -15.18 17.24 -2.68
CA GLU A 40 -13.82 17.10 -2.17
C GLU A 40 -12.65 16.99 -3.20
N ALA A 41 -12.95 16.85 -4.50
CA ALA A 41 -11.96 16.87 -5.58
C ALA A 41 -11.25 18.23 -5.74
N GLN A 42 -11.78 19.35 -5.22
CA GLN A 42 -11.06 20.63 -5.20
C GLN A 42 -9.97 20.70 -4.13
N SER A 43 -9.92 19.76 -3.19
CA SER A 43 -8.84 19.65 -2.22
C SER A 43 -7.56 19.03 -2.80
N GLN A 44 -7.63 18.47 -4.00
CA GLN A 44 -6.49 17.81 -4.67
C GLN A 44 -5.57 18.74 -5.47
N GLN A 45 -5.74 20.06 -5.40
CA GLN A 45 -4.62 20.95 -5.75
C GLN A 45 -3.55 20.85 -4.67
N GLY A 46 -2.75 19.78 -4.76
CA GLY A 46 -1.66 19.48 -3.85
C GLY A 46 -0.49 20.45 -3.99
N TYR A 47 0.45 20.35 -3.07
CA TYR A 47 1.81 20.84 -3.26
C TYR A 47 2.56 19.88 -4.20
N ALA A 48 3.65 20.37 -4.81
CA ALA A 48 4.51 19.57 -5.69
C ALA A 48 3.69 18.85 -6.80
N ASP A 49 2.94 19.61 -7.58
CA ASP A 49 2.14 19.12 -8.71
C ASP A 49 1.14 18.01 -8.34
N GLY A 50 0.52 18.12 -7.16
CA GLY A 50 -0.48 17.17 -6.70
C GLY A 50 0.06 15.96 -5.93
N LYS A 51 1.36 15.85 -5.73
CA LYS A 51 2.00 14.73 -5.02
C LYS A 51 1.78 14.74 -3.52
N LEU A 52 1.64 15.95 -2.94
CA LEU A 52 1.31 16.15 -1.53
C LEU A 52 -0.03 16.87 -1.41
N ALA A 53 -0.94 16.34 -0.62
CA ALA A 53 -2.23 16.99 -0.38
C ALA A 53 -2.09 18.23 0.52
N LYS A 54 -2.90 19.26 0.27
CA LYS A 54 -2.99 20.47 1.10
C LYS A 54 -3.82 20.26 2.36
N ALA A 55 -4.59 19.19 2.41
CA ALA A 55 -5.46 18.85 3.52
C ALA A 55 -5.25 17.39 3.92
N ALA A 56 -5.52 17.08 5.16
CA ALA A 56 -5.47 15.74 5.72
C ALA A 56 -6.80 15.41 6.40
N ASP A 57 -7.23 14.17 6.25
CA ASP A 57 -8.28 13.62 7.08
C ASP A 57 -7.67 13.25 8.44
N LEU A 58 -8.10 13.97 9.46
CA LEU A 58 -7.63 13.81 10.84
C LEU A 58 -8.66 13.06 11.70
N GLY A 59 -9.39 12.13 11.12
CA GLY A 59 -10.35 11.30 11.84
C GLY A 59 -11.39 12.15 12.57
N ALA A 60 -11.38 12.13 13.91
CA ALA A 60 -12.33 12.88 14.75
C ALA A 60 -12.30 14.40 14.53
N LEU A 61 -11.21 14.97 14.05
CA LEU A 61 -11.08 16.39 13.75
C LEU A 61 -11.55 16.76 12.33
N GLY A 62 -11.91 15.77 11.53
CA GLY A 62 -12.34 15.92 10.14
C GLY A 62 -11.21 16.34 9.21
N ASN A 63 -11.60 16.76 8.00
CA ASN A 63 -10.64 17.20 6.98
C ASN A 63 -10.18 18.64 7.28
N LYS A 64 -8.88 18.82 7.48
CA LYS A 64 -8.25 20.09 7.81
C LYS A 64 -7.10 20.41 6.85
N SER A 65 -6.93 21.70 6.56
CA SER A 65 -5.72 22.16 5.88
C SER A 65 -4.49 21.84 6.74
N THR A 66 -3.43 21.34 6.12
CA THR A 66 -2.18 21.00 6.82
C THR A 66 -1.55 22.22 7.50
N ILE A 67 -1.78 23.43 6.97
CA ILE A 67 -1.28 24.70 7.56
C ILE A 67 -2.05 25.07 8.81
N ASP A 68 -3.34 24.74 8.88
CA ASP A 68 -4.24 25.12 9.97
C ASP A 68 -4.31 24.07 11.08
N THR A 69 -3.49 23.02 10.99
CA THR A 69 -3.47 21.97 12.02
C THR A 69 -2.35 22.20 13.02
N PRO A 70 -2.59 21.98 14.34
CA PRO A 70 -1.55 22.04 15.36
C PRO A 70 -0.61 20.82 15.35
N PHE A 71 -0.70 19.97 14.33
CA PHE A 71 0.07 18.74 14.17
C PHE A 71 0.97 18.82 12.94
N THR A 72 2.11 18.16 12.98
CA THR A 72 2.93 17.94 11.78
C THR A 72 2.35 16.78 10.99
N VAL A 73 1.74 17.10 9.86
CA VAL A 73 1.05 16.12 8.99
C VAL A 73 1.61 16.21 7.57
N SER A 74 1.81 15.06 6.96
CA SER A 74 2.13 14.92 5.53
C SER A 74 1.17 13.92 4.91
N THR A 75 0.54 14.26 3.78
CA THR A 75 -0.36 13.36 3.06
C THR A 75 0.14 13.16 1.64
N TYR A 76 0.52 11.94 1.32
CA TYR A 76 1.00 11.48 0.02
C TYR A 76 -0.18 10.95 -0.79
N THR A 77 -0.30 11.43 -2.02
CA THR A 77 -1.46 11.15 -2.89
C THR A 77 -1.24 9.92 -3.77
N GLU A 78 -2.32 9.39 -4.36
CA GLU A 78 -2.25 8.35 -5.38
C GLU A 78 -1.35 8.75 -6.56
N GLN A 79 -1.26 10.06 -6.87
CA GLN A 79 -0.38 10.53 -7.93
C GLN A 79 1.10 10.29 -7.58
N LEU A 80 1.53 10.63 -6.36
CA LEU A 80 2.90 10.34 -5.91
C LEU A 80 3.19 8.84 -5.96
N ILE A 81 2.28 8.04 -5.40
CA ILE A 81 2.39 6.57 -5.36
C ILE A 81 2.64 6.01 -6.76
N ARG A 82 1.91 6.49 -7.75
CA ARG A 82 2.06 6.06 -9.15
C ARG A 82 3.35 6.55 -9.78
N ASP A 83 3.67 7.83 -9.59
CA ASP A 83 4.87 8.43 -10.22
C ASP A 83 6.15 7.79 -9.69
N GLN A 84 6.12 7.35 -8.44
CA GLN A 84 7.22 6.63 -7.79
C GLN A 84 7.19 5.12 -8.09
N GLN A 85 6.09 4.60 -8.62
CA GLN A 85 5.83 3.16 -8.78
C GLN A 85 5.96 2.37 -7.46
N ALA A 86 5.71 3.04 -6.33
CA ALA A 86 5.82 2.43 -5.01
C ALA A 86 4.87 1.24 -4.88
N SER A 87 5.39 0.10 -4.48
CA SER A 87 4.64 -1.16 -4.33
C SER A 87 3.98 -1.26 -2.95
N THR A 88 4.57 -0.63 -1.94
CA THR A 88 4.10 -0.70 -0.56
C THR A 88 4.00 0.67 0.09
N VAL A 89 3.25 0.75 1.19
CA VAL A 89 3.14 1.99 1.98
C VAL A 89 4.49 2.40 2.56
N GLY A 90 5.33 1.44 2.96
CA GLY A 90 6.68 1.73 3.47
C GLY A 90 7.52 2.50 2.47
N GLU A 91 7.52 2.12 1.20
CA GLU A 91 8.24 2.81 0.12
C GLU A 91 7.73 4.24 -0.08
N VAL A 92 6.42 4.47 0.02
CA VAL A 92 5.86 5.84 -0.02
C VAL A 92 6.39 6.69 1.12
N LEU A 93 6.55 6.10 2.30
CA LEU A 93 7.00 6.79 3.50
C LEU A 93 8.49 7.18 3.46
N GLU A 94 9.30 6.57 2.62
CA GLU A 94 10.71 6.94 2.41
C GLU A 94 10.88 8.37 1.89
N ASN A 95 9.85 8.97 1.31
CA ASN A 95 9.84 10.38 0.94
C ASN A 95 9.90 11.33 2.15
N ASP A 96 9.67 10.84 3.35
CA ASP A 96 9.70 11.65 4.56
C ASP A 96 11.03 11.55 5.29
N ALA A 97 11.79 12.63 5.30
CA ALA A 97 13.11 12.68 5.95
C ALA A 97 13.09 12.34 7.47
N SER A 98 11.92 12.40 8.11
CA SER A 98 11.76 12.05 9.52
C SER A 98 11.38 10.59 9.76
N ILE A 99 11.19 9.83 8.68
CA ILE A 99 10.81 8.42 8.70
C ILE A 99 11.97 7.58 8.19
N ARG A 100 12.18 6.44 8.81
CA ARG A 100 13.15 5.44 8.36
C ARG A 100 12.55 4.05 8.44
N ALA A 101 12.72 3.26 7.39
CA ALA A 101 12.45 1.84 7.43
C ALA A 101 13.43 1.16 8.43
N THR A 102 12.93 0.25 9.23
CA THR A 102 13.73 -0.56 10.18
C THR A 102 13.82 -2.01 9.74
N THR A 103 13.07 -2.37 8.72
CA THR A 103 13.11 -3.67 8.04
C THR A 103 13.49 -3.43 6.57
N ASN A 104 14.20 -4.37 5.98
CA ASN A 104 14.57 -4.31 4.57
C ASN A 104 13.42 -4.76 3.65
N SER A 105 13.60 -4.61 2.34
CA SER A 105 12.60 -4.97 1.33
C SER A 105 12.27 -6.47 1.30
N GLY A 106 13.18 -7.33 1.73
CA GLY A 106 12.97 -8.79 1.80
C GLY A 106 12.26 -9.27 3.08
N HIS A 107 12.02 -8.37 4.04
CA HIS A 107 11.33 -8.73 5.28
C HIS A 107 9.81 -8.80 5.09
N LEU A 108 9.13 -9.71 5.80
CA LEU A 108 7.68 -9.87 5.71
C LEU A 108 6.90 -8.66 6.22
N ASN A 109 7.43 -7.96 7.24
CA ASN A 109 6.76 -6.82 7.86
C ASN A 109 7.43 -5.51 7.46
N GLU A 110 6.65 -4.45 7.37
CA GLU A 110 7.13 -3.08 7.23
C GLU A 110 7.07 -2.35 8.55
N ASN A 111 8.19 -2.31 9.25
CA ASN A 111 8.34 -1.51 10.45
C ASN A 111 9.15 -0.25 10.14
N ILE A 112 8.73 0.85 10.73
CA ILE A 112 9.36 2.16 10.55
C ILE A 112 9.71 2.80 11.88
N GLN A 113 10.49 3.86 11.80
CA GLN A 113 10.68 4.81 12.89
C GLN A 113 10.24 6.19 12.42
N ILE A 114 9.45 6.88 13.25
CA ILE A 114 9.09 8.28 13.05
C ILE A 114 9.84 9.08 14.10
N ARG A 115 10.75 9.96 13.68
CA ARG A 115 11.60 10.77 14.58
C ARG A 115 12.36 9.92 15.63
N GLY A 116 12.74 8.69 15.27
CA GLY A 116 13.46 7.77 16.14
C GLY A 116 12.58 6.87 17.02
N PHE A 117 11.28 7.06 17.04
CA PHE A 117 10.33 6.20 17.75
C PHE A 117 9.79 5.10 16.81
N SER A 118 9.83 3.86 17.27
CA SER A 118 9.33 2.72 16.48
C SER A 118 7.82 2.77 16.31
N VAL A 119 7.38 2.47 15.10
CA VAL A 119 5.98 2.26 14.72
C VAL A 119 5.92 0.94 13.97
N GLY A 120 5.28 -0.06 14.57
CA GLY A 120 5.07 -1.36 13.95
C GLY A 120 3.91 -1.33 12.97
N PHE A 121 3.87 -2.31 12.06
CA PHE A 121 2.78 -2.44 11.09
C PHE A 121 1.41 -2.61 11.78
N GLU A 122 1.36 -3.13 13.00
CA GLU A 122 0.15 -3.28 13.81
C GLU A 122 -0.49 -1.95 14.19
N ASP A 123 0.31 -0.88 14.21
CA ASP A 123 -0.12 0.47 14.54
C ASP A 123 -0.49 1.31 13.30
N TYR A 124 -0.52 0.67 12.12
CA TYR A 124 -1.03 1.33 10.93
C TYR A 124 -2.57 1.36 10.97
N ASN A 125 -3.09 2.51 10.62
CA ASN A 125 -4.54 2.77 10.61
C ASN A 125 -5.03 2.75 9.15
N MET A 126 -6.11 2.02 8.87
CA MET A 126 -6.74 2.01 7.56
C MET A 126 -8.18 2.53 7.67
N ASN A 127 -8.50 3.55 6.89
CA ASN A 127 -9.82 4.21 6.89
C ASN A 127 -10.28 4.67 8.29
N GLY A 128 -9.36 5.08 9.16
CA GLY A 128 -9.66 5.53 10.52
C GLY A 128 -9.70 4.40 11.57
N LEU A 129 -9.44 3.15 11.19
CA LEU A 129 -9.52 1.99 12.09
C LEU A 129 -8.17 1.26 12.17
N TYR A 130 -7.80 0.85 13.37
CA TYR A 130 -6.70 -0.09 13.59
C TYR A 130 -7.14 -1.53 13.34
N GLY A 131 -6.19 -2.39 13.00
CA GLY A 131 -6.44 -3.81 12.76
C GLY A 131 -7.18 -4.13 11.46
N MET A 132 -7.39 -3.12 10.62
CA MET A 132 -7.99 -3.29 9.29
C MET A 132 -6.95 -3.35 8.17
N ALA A 133 -5.71 -3.00 8.44
CA ALA A 133 -4.63 -3.10 7.46
C ALA A 133 -4.25 -4.58 7.22
N PRO A 134 -3.81 -4.94 5.99
CA PRO A 134 -3.18 -6.23 5.76
C PRO A 134 -2.01 -6.46 6.72
N THR A 135 -1.84 -7.69 7.16
CA THR A 135 -0.72 -8.05 8.03
C THR A 135 0.59 -7.91 7.26
N GLY A 136 1.57 -7.25 7.87
CA GLY A 136 2.92 -7.14 7.36
C GLY A 136 3.14 -5.96 6.42
N ARG A 137 2.77 -6.07 5.17
CA ARG A 137 2.95 -5.03 4.14
C ARG A 137 1.61 -4.58 3.57
N ILE A 138 1.46 -3.28 3.36
CA ILE A 138 0.26 -2.73 2.76
C ILE A 138 0.56 -2.41 1.29
N PRO A 139 -0.02 -3.15 0.32
CA PRO A 139 0.18 -2.86 -1.09
C PRO A 139 -0.51 -1.55 -1.49
N THR A 140 0.19 -0.74 -2.25
CA THR A 140 -0.34 0.55 -2.73
C THR A 140 -1.49 0.40 -3.72
N ASP A 141 -1.67 -0.78 -4.29
CA ASP A 141 -2.78 -1.07 -5.22
C ASP A 141 -4.16 -0.80 -4.62
N ILE A 142 -4.31 -0.96 -3.29
CA ILE A 142 -5.56 -0.69 -2.58
C ILE A 142 -5.65 0.72 -2.01
N ILE A 143 -4.57 1.51 -2.06
CA ILE A 143 -4.42 2.78 -1.35
C ILE A 143 -4.59 3.98 -2.28
N ASP A 144 -5.40 4.95 -1.86
CA ASP A 144 -5.60 6.25 -2.49
C ASP A 144 -4.62 7.30 -1.94
N SER A 145 -4.41 7.29 -0.63
CA SER A 145 -3.49 8.23 0.01
C SER A 145 -2.92 7.66 1.30
N VAL A 146 -1.73 8.14 1.65
CA VAL A 146 -1.05 7.83 2.91
C VAL A 146 -0.81 9.11 3.67
N THR A 147 -1.37 9.21 4.86
CA THR A 147 -1.18 10.36 5.76
C THR A 147 -0.32 9.94 6.94
N VAL A 148 0.70 10.72 7.21
CA VAL A 148 1.53 10.56 8.42
C VAL A 148 1.27 11.72 9.35
N LEU A 149 0.82 11.41 10.55
CA LEU A 149 0.75 12.35 11.66
C LEU A 149 1.93 12.07 12.60
N LYS A 150 2.76 13.07 12.86
CA LYS A 150 4.01 12.93 13.61
C LYS A 150 3.84 13.47 15.03
N GLY A 151 4.17 12.65 16.01
CA GLY A 151 4.06 12.98 17.44
C GLY A 151 2.79 12.42 18.08
N PRO A 152 2.32 13.00 19.19
CA PRO A 152 1.16 12.50 19.92
C PRO A 152 -0.09 12.42 19.03
N ASN A 153 -0.66 11.24 18.91
CA ASN A 153 -1.69 10.92 17.92
C ASN A 153 -3.01 10.41 18.52
N ALA A 154 -3.03 10.10 19.82
CA ALA A 154 -4.18 9.46 20.45
C ALA A 154 -5.48 10.28 20.34
N LEU A 155 -5.39 11.61 20.29
CA LEU A 155 -6.57 12.47 20.11
C LEU A 155 -7.16 12.38 18.70
N VAL A 156 -6.33 12.14 17.69
CA VAL A 156 -6.73 12.14 16.28
C VAL A 156 -7.11 10.74 15.81
N ALA A 157 -6.24 9.78 16.06
CA ALA A 157 -6.34 8.43 15.53
C ALA A 157 -6.73 7.37 16.58
N GLY A 158 -6.88 7.77 17.86
CA GLY A 158 -7.06 6.83 18.97
C GLY A 158 -5.72 6.24 19.43
N MET A 159 -5.78 5.38 20.45
CA MET A 159 -4.58 4.68 20.93
C MET A 159 -4.19 3.56 19.96
N ALA A 160 -2.92 3.59 19.57
CA ALA A 160 -2.34 2.55 18.75
C ALA A 160 -2.28 1.21 19.51
N PRO A 161 -2.60 0.06 18.88
CA PRO A 161 -2.62 -1.25 19.53
C PRO A 161 -1.30 -1.65 20.20
N ALA A 162 -0.17 -1.41 19.55
CA ALA A 162 1.17 -1.66 20.09
C ALA A 162 1.74 -0.46 20.87
N GLY A 163 1.01 0.64 20.95
CA GLY A 163 1.36 1.80 21.77
C GLY A 163 2.41 2.73 21.17
N SER A 164 2.51 2.83 19.85
CA SER A 164 3.42 3.75 19.16
C SER A 164 3.18 5.21 19.58
N VAL A 165 4.26 5.89 19.96
CA VAL A 165 4.24 7.30 20.42
C VAL A 165 4.87 8.26 19.42
N GLY A 166 5.56 7.75 18.40
CA GLY A 166 6.25 8.55 17.37
C GLY A 166 5.29 9.22 16.39
N GLY A 167 4.10 8.67 16.24
CA GLY A 167 3.10 9.12 15.29
C GLY A 167 2.20 7.98 14.84
N VAL A 168 1.42 8.22 13.80
CA VAL A 168 0.57 7.21 13.16
C VAL A 168 0.64 7.33 11.64
N VAL A 169 0.62 6.19 10.97
CA VAL A 169 0.42 6.08 9.53
C VAL A 169 -1.04 5.75 9.28
N MET A 170 -1.71 6.59 8.51
CA MET A 170 -3.13 6.43 8.15
C MET A 170 -3.23 6.24 6.64
N ALA A 171 -3.63 5.06 6.21
CA ALA A 171 -3.86 4.73 4.81
C ALA A 171 -5.35 4.83 4.48
N GLN A 172 -5.68 5.48 3.36
CA GLN A 172 -7.04 5.56 2.85
C GLN A 172 -7.18 4.64 1.64
N THR A 173 -8.22 3.82 1.61
CA THR A 173 -8.49 2.94 0.48
C THR A 173 -9.04 3.70 -0.72
N LYS A 174 -8.77 3.19 -1.91
CA LYS A 174 -9.25 3.72 -3.18
C LYS A 174 -10.78 3.72 -3.25
N ARG A 175 -11.37 4.85 -3.70
CA ARG A 175 -12.80 5.00 -3.93
C ARG A 175 -13.10 5.55 -5.31
N ALA A 176 -14.36 5.43 -5.74
CA ALA A 176 -14.82 5.95 -7.02
C ALA A 176 -15.09 7.47 -6.95
N ASN A 177 -14.04 8.29 -6.81
CA ASN A 177 -14.19 9.75 -6.78
C ASN A 177 -14.60 10.30 -8.16
N GLN A 178 -14.20 9.63 -9.23
CA GLN A 178 -14.52 9.95 -10.61
C GLN A 178 -14.55 8.68 -11.45
N ASP A 179 -15.10 8.78 -12.66
CA ASP A 179 -15.04 7.67 -13.62
C ASP A 179 -13.60 7.46 -14.08
N LEU A 180 -13.12 6.24 -13.94
CA LEU A 180 -11.77 5.85 -14.25
C LEU A 180 -11.76 4.48 -14.94
N THR A 181 -10.92 4.31 -15.95
CA THR A 181 -10.52 3.01 -16.47
C THR A 181 -9.03 3.05 -16.70
N ARG A 182 -8.30 2.21 -16.02
CA ARG A 182 -6.83 2.12 -16.12
C ARG A 182 -6.40 0.67 -16.23
N ALA A 183 -5.44 0.42 -17.09
CA ALA A 183 -4.64 -0.78 -17.11
C ALA A 183 -3.18 -0.38 -16.94
N SER A 184 -2.40 -1.19 -16.26
CA SER A 184 -0.98 -0.95 -16.03
C SER A 184 -0.19 -2.23 -16.27
N ALA A 185 1.04 -2.05 -16.72
CA ALA A 185 2.05 -3.10 -16.79
C ALA A 185 3.39 -2.45 -16.48
N SER A 186 4.18 -3.08 -15.61
CA SER A 186 5.54 -2.67 -15.28
C SER A 186 6.47 -3.86 -15.36
N TYR A 187 7.73 -3.56 -15.58
CA TYR A 187 8.83 -4.51 -15.58
C TYR A 187 10.02 -3.86 -14.84
N GLU A 188 10.63 -4.59 -13.96
CA GLU A 188 11.81 -4.18 -13.21
C GLU A 188 13.03 -4.97 -13.69
N ASP A 189 14.23 -4.42 -13.46
CA ASP A 189 15.47 -4.86 -14.07
C ASP A 189 15.81 -6.32 -13.74
N ASP A 190 15.53 -6.77 -12.52
CA ASP A 190 15.83 -8.13 -12.05
C ASP A 190 14.77 -9.17 -12.46
N GLY A 191 13.87 -8.82 -13.38
CA GLY A 191 12.91 -9.75 -13.95
C GLY A 191 11.54 -9.76 -13.27
N TYR A 192 11.29 -8.88 -12.32
CA TYR A 192 9.95 -8.71 -11.77
C TYR A 192 9.03 -8.00 -12.74
N TYR A 193 7.88 -8.58 -12.98
CA TYR A 193 6.82 -7.97 -13.80
C TYR A 193 5.52 -7.86 -13.00
N LYS A 194 4.79 -6.78 -13.21
CA LYS A 194 3.49 -6.55 -12.57
C LYS A 194 2.49 -6.06 -13.61
N SER A 195 1.27 -6.56 -13.53
CA SER A 195 0.15 -6.09 -14.33
C SER A 195 -1.05 -5.80 -13.44
N GLY A 196 -1.88 -4.84 -13.83
CA GLY A 196 -3.01 -4.46 -13.01
C GLY A 196 -4.10 -3.74 -13.81
N PHE A 197 -5.26 -3.68 -13.22
CA PHE A 197 -6.40 -2.90 -13.71
C PHE A 197 -7.08 -2.16 -12.57
N ASP A 198 -7.72 -1.06 -12.88
CA ASP A 198 -8.44 -0.22 -11.93
C ASP A 198 -9.60 0.47 -12.66
N VAL A 199 -10.80 0.15 -12.25
CA VAL A 199 -12.03 0.66 -12.87
C VAL A 199 -12.90 1.27 -11.77
N ALA A 200 -13.26 2.54 -11.96
CA ALA A 200 -14.16 3.26 -11.08
C ALA A 200 -15.32 3.86 -11.88
N ARG A 201 -16.50 3.83 -11.33
CA ARG A 201 -17.72 4.42 -11.91
C ARG A 201 -18.58 5.04 -10.83
N ARG A 202 -19.17 6.19 -11.17
CA ARG A 202 -20.20 6.79 -10.36
C ARG A 202 -21.55 6.69 -11.07
N LEU A 203 -22.54 6.18 -10.37
CA LEU A 203 -23.86 5.81 -10.87
C LEU A 203 -24.93 6.58 -10.10
N GLY A 204 -26.15 6.65 -10.69
CA GLY A 204 -27.28 7.41 -10.16
C GLY A 204 -27.37 8.79 -10.81
N ASP A 205 -28.55 9.41 -10.73
CA ASP A 205 -28.83 10.70 -11.37
C ASP A 205 -27.98 11.83 -10.74
N ASN A 206 -27.69 11.72 -9.44
CA ASN A 206 -26.83 12.65 -8.70
C ASN A 206 -25.44 12.05 -8.43
N LYS A 207 -25.09 10.95 -9.09
CA LYS A 207 -23.81 10.21 -8.86
C LYS A 207 -23.60 9.81 -7.42
N GLU A 208 -24.67 9.47 -6.72
CA GLU A 208 -24.66 9.10 -5.31
C GLU A 208 -24.02 7.75 -5.02
N PHE A 209 -24.05 6.83 -5.99
CA PHE A 209 -23.46 5.51 -5.84
C PHE A 209 -22.11 5.43 -6.56
N GLY A 210 -21.06 5.09 -5.82
CA GLY A 210 -19.71 4.83 -6.34
C GLY A 210 -19.36 3.36 -6.28
N MET A 211 -18.71 2.87 -7.33
CA MET A 211 -18.14 1.53 -7.38
C MET A 211 -16.73 1.61 -7.95
N ARG A 212 -15.76 1.01 -7.27
CA ARG A 212 -14.40 0.83 -7.76
C ARG A 212 -13.98 -0.63 -7.61
N VAL A 213 -13.41 -1.18 -8.65
CA VAL A 213 -12.88 -2.54 -8.68
C VAL A 213 -11.49 -2.48 -9.28
N GLY A 214 -10.54 -3.06 -8.59
CA GLY A 214 -9.16 -3.12 -9.04
C GLY A 214 -8.52 -4.45 -8.70
N GLY A 215 -7.44 -4.75 -9.37
CA GLY A 215 -6.62 -5.92 -9.07
C GLY A 215 -5.27 -5.84 -9.75
N SER A 216 -4.30 -6.51 -9.15
CA SER A 216 -2.95 -6.62 -9.69
C SER A 216 -2.39 -8.01 -9.46
N TYR A 217 -1.45 -8.37 -10.32
CA TYR A 217 -0.63 -9.57 -10.18
C TYR A 217 0.79 -9.23 -10.59
N GLY A 218 1.74 -9.60 -9.74
CA GLY A 218 3.17 -9.44 -9.99
C GLY A 218 3.93 -10.70 -9.62
N GLN A 219 5.01 -10.96 -10.33
CA GLN A 219 5.89 -12.08 -10.08
C GLN A 219 7.28 -11.79 -10.61
N GLY A 220 8.29 -12.31 -9.94
CA GLY A 220 9.69 -12.29 -10.38
C GLY A 220 10.66 -12.00 -9.26
N GLU A 221 11.91 -11.85 -9.64
CA GLU A 221 13.01 -11.52 -8.73
C GLU A 221 13.07 -10.00 -8.52
N HIS A 222 13.34 -9.60 -7.30
CA HIS A 222 13.51 -8.21 -6.90
C HIS A 222 14.98 -7.90 -6.60
N ILE A 223 15.23 -6.75 -5.98
CA ILE A 223 16.55 -6.21 -5.61
C ILE A 223 17.47 -7.20 -4.88
N ILE A 224 16.91 -8.18 -4.19
CA ILE A 224 17.70 -9.19 -3.45
C ILE A 224 17.87 -10.42 -4.33
N ASP A 225 19.10 -10.74 -4.70
CA ASP A 225 19.44 -11.89 -5.53
C ASP A 225 18.84 -13.20 -5.00
N GLY A 226 18.14 -13.92 -5.86
CA GLY A 226 17.51 -15.20 -5.54
C GLY A 226 16.23 -15.08 -4.70
N MET A 227 15.69 -13.87 -4.50
CA MET A 227 14.41 -13.66 -3.85
C MET A 227 13.30 -13.54 -4.88
N ASP A 228 12.49 -14.58 -5.00
CA ASP A 228 11.30 -14.57 -5.85
C ASP A 228 10.07 -14.08 -5.09
N ASP A 229 9.42 -13.05 -5.61
CA ASP A 229 8.15 -12.52 -5.11
C ASP A 229 6.99 -12.89 -6.02
N THR A 230 5.87 -13.26 -5.42
CA THR A 230 4.58 -13.40 -6.11
C THR A 230 3.51 -12.66 -5.35
N ASN A 231 3.01 -11.58 -5.93
CA ASN A 231 2.05 -10.70 -5.31
C ASN A 231 0.73 -10.74 -6.08
N SER A 232 -0.39 -10.85 -5.37
CA SER A 232 -1.71 -10.67 -5.95
C SER A 232 -2.60 -9.85 -5.05
N THR A 233 -3.27 -8.87 -5.64
CA THR A 233 -4.15 -7.95 -4.92
C THR A 233 -5.47 -7.82 -5.64
N GLY A 234 -6.56 -7.85 -4.89
CA GLY A 234 -7.90 -7.55 -5.38
C GLY A 234 -8.60 -6.58 -4.44
N VAL A 235 -9.33 -5.62 -4.97
CA VAL A 235 -10.08 -4.64 -4.20
C VAL A 235 -11.44 -4.36 -4.81
N VAL A 236 -12.45 -4.25 -3.96
CA VAL A 236 -13.78 -3.77 -4.30
C VAL A 236 -14.17 -2.71 -3.28
N ALA A 237 -14.47 -1.52 -3.73
CA ALA A 237 -14.97 -0.43 -2.91
C ALA A 237 -16.32 0.04 -3.45
N LEU A 238 -17.29 0.12 -2.56
CA LEU A 238 -18.62 0.65 -2.83
C LEU A 238 -18.88 1.82 -1.91
N ASP A 239 -19.46 2.87 -2.41
CA ASP A 239 -19.90 3.99 -1.60
C ASP A 239 -21.27 4.48 -2.04
N TYR A 240 -22.03 4.93 -1.07
CA TYR A 240 -23.29 5.64 -1.28
C TYR A 240 -23.27 6.94 -0.49
N THR A 241 -23.35 8.04 -1.18
CA THR A 241 -23.20 9.37 -0.58
C THR A 241 -24.37 10.26 -0.96
N THR A 242 -25.07 10.75 0.07
CA THR A 242 -26.11 11.79 -0.05
C THR A 242 -25.81 12.91 0.94
N ASP A 243 -26.58 13.97 0.91
CA ASP A 243 -26.44 15.12 1.84
C ASP A 243 -26.53 14.72 3.33
N LYS A 244 -27.20 13.59 3.64
CA LYS A 244 -27.50 13.17 5.02
C LYS A 244 -26.87 11.84 5.38
N LEU A 245 -26.38 11.06 4.42
CA LEU A 245 -25.91 9.70 4.65
C LEU A 245 -24.69 9.40 3.78
N LYS A 246 -23.63 8.91 4.40
CA LYS A 246 -22.46 8.37 3.73
C LYS A 246 -22.22 6.95 4.22
N LEU A 247 -22.34 5.99 3.31
CA LEU A 247 -22.03 4.58 3.56
C LEU A 247 -20.86 4.17 2.69
N ASN A 248 -19.92 3.47 3.29
CA ASN A 248 -18.75 2.95 2.61
C ASN A 248 -18.62 1.45 2.91
N PHE A 249 -18.31 0.69 1.89
CA PHE A 249 -17.98 -0.72 2.00
C PHE A 249 -16.68 -0.98 1.24
N ASP A 250 -15.71 -1.58 1.90
CA ASP A 250 -14.44 -1.99 1.33
C ASP A 250 -14.21 -3.46 1.58
N ALA A 251 -13.84 -4.17 0.53
CA ALA A 251 -13.35 -5.53 0.61
C ALA A 251 -12.06 -5.63 -0.21
N TYR A 252 -11.05 -6.25 0.36
CA TYR A 252 -9.80 -6.51 -0.35
C TYR A 252 -9.25 -7.88 0.03
N ALA A 253 -8.49 -8.45 -0.88
CA ALA A 253 -7.71 -9.65 -0.67
C ALA A 253 -6.28 -9.37 -1.15
N VAL A 254 -5.33 -9.69 -0.30
CA VAL A 254 -3.90 -9.55 -0.58
C VAL A 254 -3.25 -10.90 -0.34
N ARG A 255 -2.42 -11.31 -1.28
CA ARG A 255 -1.54 -12.44 -1.12
C ARG A 255 -0.14 -12.03 -1.55
N ASP A 256 0.79 -12.12 -0.62
CA ASP A 256 2.21 -11.83 -0.82
C ASP A 256 3.00 -13.10 -0.47
N LYS A 257 3.64 -13.71 -1.46
CA LYS A 257 4.47 -14.89 -1.29
C LYS A 257 5.91 -14.54 -1.65
N ARG A 258 6.81 -14.82 -0.74
CA ARG A 258 8.25 -14.60 -0.91
C ARG A 258 9.00 -15.89 -0.69
N ASP A 259 9.71 -16.26 -1.70
CA ASP A 259 10.68 -17.34 -1.61
C ASP A 259 12.07 -16.72 -1.43
N ASN A 260 12.83 -17.23 -0.44
CA ASN A 260 14.16 -16.74 -0.09
C ASN A 260 14.21 -15.28 0.43
N GLY A 261 13.18 -14.84 1.13
CA GLY A 261 13.16 -13.51 1.78
C GLY A 261 14.25 -13.34 2.85
N SER A 262 14.50 -12.11 3.25
CA SER A 262 15.47 -11.78 4.30
C SER A 262 14.81 -11.80 5.69
N PRO A 263 15.02 -12.85 6.51
CA PRO A 263 14.47 -12.87 7.85
C PRO A 263 15.25 -11.93 8.77
N ALA A 264 14.59 -11.42 9.79
CA ALA A 264 15.28 -10.80 10.92
C ALA A 264 16.03 -11.88 11.70
N MET A 265 17.37 -11.83 11.67
CA MET A 265 18.18 -12.79 12.42
C MET A 265 18.50 -12.25 13.81
N VAL A 266 17.97 -12.89 14.81
CA VAL A 266 18.34 -12.64 16.21
C VAL A 266 19.10 -13.85 16.73
N GLY A 267 20.41 -13.72 16.86
CA GLY A 267 21.24 -14.73 17.51
C GLY A 267 21.05 -14.67 19.02
N PHE A 268 20.48 -15.70 19.62
CA PHE A 268 20.46 -15.84 21.06
C PHE A 268 21.77 -16.50 21.53
N ILE A 269 22.49 -15.85 22.42
CA ILE A 269 23.55 -16.53 23.19
C ILE A 269 22.86 -17.04 24.46
N PRO A 270 22.61 -18.34 24.55
CA PRO A 270 22.01 -18.89 25.77
C PRO A 270 22.93 -18.66 26.94
N CYS A 271 22.46 -18.03 27.99
CA CYS A 271 23.13 -17.91 29.26
C CYS A 271 23.23 -19.31 29.88
N THR A 272 24.35 -19.99 29.65
CA THR A 272 24.60 -21.30 30.28
C THR A 272 24.95 -21.11 31.77
N PRO A 273 24.70 -22.11 32.65
CA PRO A 273 25.03 -22.02 34.07
C PRO A 273 26.51 -21.76 34.37
N LYS A 274 27.38 -21.88 33.36
CA LYS A 274 28.80 -21.57 33.43
C LYS A 274 29.13 -20.08 33.27
N LEU A 275 28.18 -19.26 32.77
CA LEU A 275 28.35 -17.83 32.63
C LEU A 275 27.80 -17.13 33.88
N LYS A 276 28.62 -16.27 34.49
CA LYS A 276 28.15 -15.44 35.61
C LYS A 276 27.05 -14.48 35.11
N ALA A 277 26.06 -14.21 35.95
CA ALA A 277 24.94 -13.30 35.59
C ALA A 277 25.43 -11.93 35.07
N SER A 278 26.59 -11.46 35.50
CA SER A 278 27.24 -10.23 35.01
C SER A 278 27.76 -10.32 33.57
N GLN A 279 27.86 -11.52 33.01
CA GLN A 279 28.32 -11.78 31.65
C GLN A 279 27.14 -11.96 30.68
N CYS A 280 25.92 -12.06 31.20
CA CYS A 280 24.66 -12.10 30.47
C CYS A 280 24.04 -10.73 30.37
N THR A 281 24.79 -9.72 29.93
CA THR A 281 24.32 -8.34 29.82
C THR A 281 23.37 -8.11 28.66
N THR A 282 23.38 -9.01 27.66
CA THR A 282 22.41 -9.01 26.55
C THR A 282 22.03 -10.45 26.23
N PRO A 283 20.74 -10.78 26.26
CA PRO A 283 20.28 -12.16 25.96
C PRO A 283 20.47 -12.57 24.49
N TYR A 284 20.88 -11.64 23.64
CA TYR A 284 21.05 -11.88 22.21
C TYR A 284 22.19 -11.02 21.64
N LYS A 285 22.88 -11.55 20.66
CA LYS A 285 23.82 -10.81 19.82
C LYS A 285 23.20 -10.66 18.44
N LEU A 286 23.13 -9.42 17.94
CA LEU A 286 22.84 -9.19 16.54
C LEU A 286 23.98 -9.77 15.69
N MET A 287 23.64 -10.56 14.71
CA MET A 287 24.59 -11.01 13.70
C MET A 287 24.94 -9.85 12.77
N ASP A 288 26.13 -9.89 12.20
CA ASP A 288 26.49 -8.94 11.15
C ASP A 288 25.50 -9.08 9.98
N ALA A 289 25.06 -7.96 9.45
CA ALA A 289 24.18 -7.97 8.29
C ALA A 289 24.89 -8.61 7.10
N PRO A 290 24.22 -9.46 6.32
CA PRO A 290 24.74 -9.91 5.02
C PRO A 290 24.92 -8.71 4.09
N SER A 291 25.71 -8.88 3.02
CA SER A 291 25.82 -7.87 1.96
C SER A 291 24.40 -7.52 1.44
N GLY A 292 24.16 -6.25 1.11
CA GLY A 292 22.81 -5.72 0.89
C GLY A 292 22.01 -6.36 -0.25
N ASP A 293 22.71 -6.98 -1.19
CA ASP A 293 22.19 -7.63 -2.39
C ASP A 293 22.24 -9.17 -2.34
N SER A 294 22.68 -9.77 -1.23
CA SER A 294 22.82 -11.22 -1.13
C SER A 294 21.81 -11.85 -0.16
N ASN A 295 21.30 -13.00 -0.52
CA ASN A 295 20.45 -13.81 0.33
C ASN A 295 21.29 -14.75 1.20
N PHE A 296 21.23 -14.56 2.52
CA PHE A 296 22.00 -15.36 3.47
C PHE A 296 21.41 -16.75 3.70
N PHE A 297 20.10 -16.92 3.51
CA PHE A 297 19.39 -18.19 3.67
C PHE A 297 18.56 -18.52 2.43
N PRO A 298 19.16 -19.23 1.45
CA PRO A 298 18.54 -19.43 0.14
C PRO A 298 17.35 -20.42 0.12
N ASN A 299 16.82 -20.84 1.24
CA ASN A 299 15.70 -21.79 1.30
C ASN A 299 14.61 -21.39 2.30
N ILE A 300 14.45 -20.08 2.53
CA ILE A 300 13.39 -19.58 3.40
C ILE A 300 12.20 -19.19 2.54
N HIS A 301 11.05 -19.75 2.86
CA HIS A 301 9.77 -19.47 2.22
C HIS A 301 8.85 -18.75 3.19
N GLY A 302 8.20 -17.69 2.74
CA GLY A 302 7.19 -16.95 3.49
C GLY A 302 5.95 -16.69 2.65
N GLU A 303 4.77 -16.90 3.23
CA GLU A 303 3.48 -16.58 2.62
C GLU A 303 2.60 -15.81 3.63
N GLN A 304 1.92 -14.74 3.18
CA GLN A 304 0.97 -13.92 3.92
C GLN A 304 -0.38 -13.80 3.23
#